data_6479d0080c93c361b035ebc50f5f5f2f
#
_entry.id   6479d0080c93c361b035ebc50f5f5f2f
#
_cell.length_a   1.000
_cell.length_b   1.000
_cell.length_c   1.000
_cell.angle_alpha   90.00
_cell.angle_beta   90.00
_cell.angle_gamma   90.00
#
_symmetry.space_group_name_H-M   'P 1'
#
loop_
_entity.id
_entity.type
_entity.pdbx_description
1 polymer ?
#
loop_
_entity_poly.entity_id
_entity_poly.type
_entity_poly.pdbx_seq_one_letter_code
_entity_poly.pdbx_strand_id
1 'polypeptide(L)'
;MAAINEKKQLLYLVFGGELENLQDNKFKNLNDLDIVGIFPDYKSAEGMWRAKSQSTVDNALQRYYIVHLHRFFDLETGNAS
;
A
#
# COMPACT_ATOMS: atom_id res chain seq x y z
N MET A 1 -8.56 26.54 2.23
CA MET A 1 -8.20 26.36 1.91
C MET A 1 -8.02 26.07 0.96
N ALA A 2 -7.92 25.99 0.85
CA ALA A 2 -7.72 25.71 0.21
C ALA A 2 -7.30 25.32 -0.34
N ALA A 3 -7.06 25.36 -0.39
CA ALA A 3 -6.63 24.97 -0.97
C ALA A 3 -6.30 24.08 -1.05
N ILE A 4 -6.30 23.90 -0.54
CA ILE A 4 -5.88 23.04 -0.72
C ILE A 4 -6.25 22.22 -1.41
N ASN A 5 -6.61 22.39 -1.57
CA ASN A 5 -6.79 21.76 -2.21
C ASN A 5 -6.98 21.38 -3.10
N GLU A 6 -7.63 22.25 -2.56
CA GLU A 6 -7.66 21.76 -3.84
C GLU A 6 -6.69 20.76 -4.05
N LYS A 7 -5.90 20.80 -3.25
CA LYS A 7 -4.98 19.79 -3.31
C LYS A 7 -5.49 18.61 -2.69
N LYS A 8 -5.50 17.52 -3.38
CA LYS A 8 -5.83 16.25 -2.80
C LYS A 8 -4.66 15.76 -2.03
N GLN A 9 -4.95 15.20 -0.89
CA GLN A 9 -3.90 14.55 -0.12
C GLN A 9 -3.69 13.17 -0.67
N LEU A 10 -2.48 12.90 -1.14
CA LEU A 10 -2.16 11.60 -1.69
C LEU A 10 -1.62 10.73 -0.57
N LEU A 11 -2.17 9.54 -0.46
CA LEU A 11 -1.73 8.58 0.53
C LEU A 11 -1.54 7.22 -0.14
N TYR A 12 -0.35 6.67 -0.01
CA TYR A 12 -0.01 5.39 -0.60
C TYR A 12 0.44 4.46 0.51
N LEU A 13 -0.28 3.38 0.68
CA LEU A 13 0.08 2.37 1.67
C LEU A 13 0.89 1.28 1.01
N VAL A 14 2.04 0.96 1.60
CA VAL A 14 2.83 -0.17 1.15
C VAL A 14 2.75 -1.24 2.22
N PHE A 15 2.33 -2.41 1.83
CA PHE A 15 2.23 -3.53 2.75
C PHE A 15 2.41 -4.82 1.99
N GLY A 16 2.64 -5.89 2.72
CA GLY A 16 2.80 -7.18 2.10
C GLY A 16 2.59 -8.30 3.07
N GLY A 17 2.76 -9.50 2.58
CA GLY A 17 2.60 -10.68 3.38
C GLY A 17 2.74 -11.91 2.52
N GLU A 18 2.69 -13.06 3.17
CA GLU A 18 2.80 -14.32 2.47
C GLU A 18 1.42 -14.78 2.01
N LEU A 19 1.30 -15.13 0.75
CA LEU A 19 0.05 -15.62 0.19
C LEU A 19 -0.08 -17.12 0.43
N GLU A 20 -1.32 -17.59 0.48
CA GLU A 20 -1.56 -19.02 0.55
C GLU A 20 -1.12 -19.71 -0.73
N ASN A 21 -1.35 -19.05 -1.86
CA ASN A 21 -0.91 -19.51 -3.15
C ASN A 21 -0.91 -18.32 -4.08
N LEU A 22 -0.36 -18.49 -5.28
CA LEU A 22 -0.23 -17.38 -6.21
C LEU A 22 -1.50 -17.07 -6.98
N GLN A 23 -2.47 -17.94 -6.91
CA GLN A 23 -3.68 -17.77 -7.73
C GLN A 23 -4.72 -16.90 -7.07
N ASP A 24 -4.79 -16.97 -5.73
CA ASP A 24 -5.83 -16.26 -5.03
C ASP A 24 -5.23 -15.06 -4.37
N ASN A 25 -4.81 -14.19 -4.37
CA ASN A 25 -4.30 -13.07 -3.64
C ASN A 25 -4.76 -13.05 -2.18
N LYS A 26 -4.75 -14.22 -1.57
CA LYS A 26 -5.25 -14.38 -0.23
C LYS A 26 -4.08 -14.60 0.71
N PHE A 27 -4.01 -13.79 1.74
CA PHE A 27 -2.89 -13.88 2.67
C PHE A 27 -3.03 -15.09 3.58
N LYS A 28 -1.92 -15.73 3.82
CA LYS A 28 -1.88 -16.92 4.64
C LYS A 28 -2.23 -16.62 6.08
N ASN A 29 -1.76 -15.51 6.60
CA ASN A 29 -2.03 -15.13 7.98
C ASN A 29 -2.09 -13.61 8.07
N LEU A 30 -3.29 -13.09 8.34
CA LEU A 30 -3.46 -11.66 8.40
C LEU A 30 -2.73 -11.01 9.57
N ASN A 31 -2.39 -11.79 10.59
CA ASN A 31 -1.64 -11.26 11.72
C ASN A 31 -0.17 -11.06 11.39
N ASP A 32 0.30 -11.63 10.31
CA ASP A 32 1.70 -11.54 9.93
C ASP A 32 1.93 -10.60 8.77
N LEU A 33 1.00 -9.71 8.49
CA LEU A 33 1.21 -8.73 7.44
C LEU A 33 2.32 -7.76 7.83
N ASP A 34 3.12 -7.41 6.84
CA ASP A 34 4.19 -6.44 7.02
C ASP A 34 3.71 -5.09 6.53
N ILE A 35 3.39 -4.20 7.45
CA ILE A 35 2.96 -2.86 7.08
C ILE A 35 4.21 -2.01 6.99
N VAL A 36 4.60 -1.67 5.76
CA VAL A 36 5.81 -0.92 5.53
C VAL A 36 5.62 0.55 5.91
N GLY A 37 4.50 1.12 5.48
CA GLY A 37 4.21 2.52 5.83
C GLY A 37 3.26 3.16 4.86
N ILE A 38 2.93 4.40 5.17
CA ILE A 38 2.07 5.23 4.34
C ILE A 38 2.91 6.40 3.85
N PHE A 39 2.85 6.67 2.56
CA PHE A 39 3.75 7.63 1.92
C PHE A 39 2.95 8.71 1.21
N PRO A 40 3.47 9.94 1.16
CA PRO A 40 2.74 11.05 0.57
C PRO A 40 2.85 11.12 -0.96
N ASP A 41 3.74 10.34 -1.56
CA ASP A 41 3.86 10.36 -3.00
C ASP A 41 4.15 8.95 -3.49
N TYR A 42 3.84 8.74 -4.77
CA TYR A 42 3.98 7.42 -5.35
C TYR A 42 5.44 6.98 -5.43
N LYS A 43 6.32 7.93 -5.72
CA LYS A 43 7.71 7.58 -5.92
C LYS A 43 8.34 7.03 -4.65
N SER A 44 8.01 7.63 -3.50
CA SER A 44 8.51 7.12 -2.22
C SER A 44 7.92 5.74 -1.94
N ALA A 45 6.62 5.58 -2.19
CA ALA A 45 5.98 4.28 -1.97
C ALA A 45 6.59 3.22 -2.87
N GLU A 46 6.82 3.57 -4.13
CA GLU A 46 7.38 2.61 -5.07
C GLU A 46 8.80 2.21 -4.66
N GLY A 47 9.58 3.16 -4.18
CA GLY A 47 10.93 2.84 -3.73
C GLY A 47 10.94 1.81 -2.62
N MET A 48 10.04 1.98 -1.65
CA MET A 48 9.96 1.02 -0.55
C MET A 48 9.38 -0.30 -1.02
N TRP A 49 8.36 -0.25 -1.88
CA TRP A 49 7.79 -1.46 -2.44
C TRP A 49 8.85 -2.28 -3.17
N ARG A 50 9.66 -1.59 -3.96
CA ARG A 50 10.70 -2.26 -4.72
C ARG A 50 11.76 -2.87 -3.80
N ALA A 51 12.17 -2.13 -2.78
CA ALA A 51 13.17 -2.63 -1.85
C ALA A 51 12.67 -3.87 -1.12
N LYS A 52 11.41 -3.83 -0.68
CA LYS A 52 10.83 -4.98 0.01
C LYS A 52 10.67 -6.17 -0.93
N SER A 53 10.22 -5.92 -2.14
CA SER A 53 10.04 -6.99 -3.11
C SER A 53 11.37 -7.66 -3.43
N GLN A 54 12.43 -6.88 -3.56
CA GLN A 54 13.73 -7.44 -3.84
C GLN A 54 14.30 -8.19 -2.65
N SER A 55 14.02 -7.73 -1.44
CA SER A 55 14.56 -8.39 -0.26
C SER A 55 13.89 -9.72 0.02
N THR A 56 12.74 -9.97 -0.59
CA THR A 56 12.01 -11.22 -0.37
C THR A 56 11.90 -12.06 -1.63
N VAL A 57 12.82 -11.86 -2.56
CA VAL A 57 12.74 -12.54 -3.85
C VAL A 57 12.85 -14.06 -3.71
N ASP A 58 13.47 -14.54 -2.64
CA ASP A 58 13.61 -15.98 -2.42
C ASP A 58 12.32 -16.64 -1.97
N ASN A 59 11.32 -15.88 -1.58
CA ASN A 59 10.05 -16.43 -1.16
C ASN A 59 8.99 -16.06 -2.21
N ALA A 60 8.67 -17.01 -3.06
CA ALA A 60 7.78 -16.75 -4.19
C ALA A 60 6.38 -16.37 -3.73
N LEU A 61 5.99 -16.73 -2.52
CA LEU A 61 4.65 -16.42 -2.02
C LEU A 61 4.59 -15.08 -1.29
N GLN A 62 5.72 -14.48 -1.00
CA GLN A 62 5.75 -13.18 -0.35
C GLN A 62 5.52 -12.09 -1.38
N ARG A 63 4.51 -11.28 -1.17
CA ARG A 63 4.15 -10.23 -2.12
C ARG A 63 3.93 -8.92 -1.40
N TYR A 64 4.28 -7.82 -2.05
CA TYR A 64 4.07 -6.48 -1.54
C TYR A 64 3.21 -5.71 -2.51
N TYR A 65 2.40 -4.81 -1.98
CA TYR A 65 1.44 -4.05 -2.76
C TYR A 65 1.47 -2.58 -2.39
N ILE A 66 1.11 -1.74 -3.35
CA ILE A 66 0.90 -0.33 -3.13
C ILE A 66 -0.58 -0.07 -3.28
N VAL A 67 -1.19 0.50 -2.26
CA VAL A 67 -2.61 0.81 -2.26
C VAL A 67 -2.78 2.31 -2.25
N HIS A 68 -3.61 2.80 -3.16
CA HIS A 68 -3.91 4.23 -3.25
C HIS A 68 -5.03 4.54 -2.28
N LEU A 69 -4.67 4.82 -1.03
CA LEU A 69 -5.66 5.02 0.01
C LEU A 69 -6.59 6.19 -0.28
N HIS A 70 -6.06 7.22 -0.92
CA HIS A 70 -6.87 8.38 -1.22
C HIS A 70 -7.99 8.08 -2.21
N ARG A 71 -8.01 6.92 -2.81
CA ARG A 71 -9.10 6.52 -3.68
C ARG A 71 -10.27 5.91 -2.95
N PHE A 72 -10.07 5.56 -1.68
CA PHE A 72 -11.09 4.87 -0.91
C PHE A 72 -11.87 5.81 0.00
N PHE A 73 -11.43 7.04 0.14
CA PHE A 73 -12.19 8.03 0.87
C PHE A 73 -11.89 9.40 0.28
N ASP A 74 -12.80 10.32 0.55
CA ASP A 74 -12.69 11.67 0.03
C ASP A 74 -12.12 12.54 1.13
N LEU A 75 -10.85 12.84 1.04
CA LEU A 75 -10.19 13.60 2.08
C LEU A 75 -10.68 15.05 2.13
N GLU A 76 -11.21 15.56 1.03
CA GLU A 76 -11.70 16.94 1.00
C GLU A 76 -13.00 17.11 1.74
N THR A 77 -13.87 16.11 1.67
CA THR A 77 -15.14 16.18 2.36
C THR A 77 -15.13 15.43 3.67
N GLY A 78 -14.12 14.61 3.90
CA GLY A 78 -14.07 13.80 5.09
C GLY A 78 -14.91 12.55 5.03
N ASN A 79 -15.45 12.22 3.88
CA ASN A 79 -16.27 11.04 3.73
C ASN A 79 -15.45 9.85 3.33
N ALA A 80 -15.65 8.77 4.02
CA ALA A 80 -15.10 7.50 3.61
C ALA A 80 -16.13 6.82 2.72
N SER A 81 -15.67 6.25 1.67
CA SER A 81 -16.58 5.60 0.74
C SER A 81 -16.81 4.16 1.07
#